data_0748eb9913705c25e5e16840e28d8a15
#
_entry.id   0748eb9913705c25e5e16840e28d8a15
#
_cell.length_a   1.000
_cell.length_b   1.000
_cell.length_c   1.000
_cell.angle_alpha   90.00
_cell.angle_beta   90.00
_cell.angle_gamma   90.00
#
_symmetry.space_group_name_H-M   'P 1'
#
loop_
_entity.id
_entity.type
_entity.pdbx_description
1 polymer ?
#
loop_
_entity_poly.entity_id
_entity_poly.type
_entity_poly.pdbx_seq_one_letter_code
_entity_poly.pdbx_strand_id
1 'polypeptide(L)'
;MGIHGLTKLIADKAPGAIKEHKMDSYFGRKIAVDASMSIYQFLIAVRQGEQGQLTNEAGEVTSHITGMLYRTIRMMEAGIKPAFVFDGKAPTLKGGELAKRKERKAVAEAELTRLQESGEGTAEDIERQQKRLVRASREQSEDVKKLLTLMGVPVVDAPCEAEATCAKLAEAGLVFGTGTEDADALTFGTPKLIKNLNASEAQKKPIVEIDLARALEGLELTMAQFVDLCILMGCDYSDTIKGIGPVKGLELIKKHMNMEGVLAEVKKMGPKYEIPEAFPYEQARALFVTPEVVDCSTVDLKWTEPDAAGLLQYLVHEKQFDEARVKKAIERLQKCKGKNSQNRLESFFGPVTVRASEKKAVAAACRESCPDSAAASSCHSSLVALALLRTHALGPGPLCALGRSLPRSGAGQRRPG
;
A
#
# COMPACT_ATOMS: atom_id res chain seq x y z
N MET A 1 9.07 -7.44 5.10
CA MET A 1 8.15 -8.39 5.75
C MET A 1 7.33 -9.03 4.65
N GLY A 2 6.66 -10.12 4.95
CA GLY A 2 5.90 -10.89 3.98
C GLY A 2 6.76 -11.71 3.01
N ILE A 3 6.28 -11.87 1.80
CA ILE A 3 6.87 -12.75 0.79
C ILE A 3 8.32 -12.38 0.48
N HIS A 4 9.24 -13.32 0.71
CA HIS A 4 10.67 -13.11 0.56
C HIS A 4 11.08 -12.79 -0.89
N GLY A 5 11.62 -11.59 -1.11
CA GLY A 5 12.15 -11.17 -2.41
C GLY A 5 11.11 -10.81 -3.46
N LEU A 6 9.80 -10.79 -3.13
CA LEU A 6 8.73 -10.49 -4.08
C LEU A 6 8.86 -9.11 -4.72
N THR A 7 9.08 -8.06 -3.91
CA THR A 7 9.24 -6.70 -4.43
C THR A 7 10.43 -6.60 -5.41
N LYS A 8 11.54 -7.31 -5.12
CA LYS A 8 12.70 -7.36 -6.01
C LYS A 8 12.37 -8.10 -7.30
N LEU A 9 11.70 -9.25 -7.21
CA LEU A 9 11.29 -10.02 -8.39
C LEU A 9 10.39 -9.18 -9.31
N ILE A 10 9.41 -8.45 -8.75
CA ILE A 10 8.55 -7.54 -9.51
C ILE A 10 9.38 -6.42 -10.16
N ALA A 11 10.34 -5.83 -9.42
CA ALA A 11 11.22 -4.79 -9.96
C ALA A 11 12.06 -5.28 -11.13
N ASP A 12 12.57 -6.51 -11.04
CA ASP A 12 13.44 -7.11 -12.05
C ASP A 12 12.67 -7.59 -13.30
N LYS A 13 11.45 -8.14 -13.12
CA LYS A 13 10.68 -8.81 -14.19
C LYS A 13 9.49 -7.98 -14.71
N ALA A 14 8.92 -7.14 -13.88
CA ALA A 14 7.76 -6.30 -14.18
C ALA A 14 7.97 -4.84 -13.72
N PRO A 15 9.05 -4.15 -14.15
CA PRO A 15 9.38 -2.80 -13.65
C PRO A 15 8.28 -1.78 -13.90
N GLY A 16 7.45 -1.98 -14.93
CA GLY A 16 6.28 -1.14 -15.23
C GLY A 16 5.18 -1.17 -14.15
N ALA A 17 5.20 -2.16 -13.27
CA ALA A 17 4.28 -2.28 -12.16
C ALA A 17 4.63 -1.37 -10.98
N ILE A 18 5.89 -0.94 -10.85
CA ILE A 18 6.38 -0.13 -9.74
C ILE A 18 6.50 1.32 -10.18
N LYS A 19 5.93 2.23 -9.40
CA LYS A 19 6.00 3.67 -9.62
C LYS A 19 6.32 4.39 -8.32
N GLU A 20 7.14 5.42 -8.44
CA GLU A 20 7.43 6.33 -7.34
C GLU A 20 6.56 7.59 -7.44
N HIS A 21 6.00 7.98 -6.32
CA HIS A 21 5.09 9.12 -6.23
C HIS A 21 5.44 10.02 -5.03
N LYS A 22 5.05 11.28 -5.13
CA LYS A 22 4.98 12.19 -3.98
C LYS A 22 3.65 11.99 -3.26
N MET A 23 3.59 12.36 -1.99
CA MET A 23 2.38 12.24 -1.17
C MET A 23 1.19 12.99 -1.77
N ASP A 24 1.42 14.17 -2.35
CA ASP A 24 0.38 14.99 -2.97
C ASP A 24 -0.31 14.32 -4.18
N SER A 25 0.35 13.33 -4.80
CA SER A 25 -0.25 12.53 -5.89
C SER A 25 -1.46 11.71 -5.45
N TYR A 26 -1.60 11.49 -4.14
CA TYR A 26 -2.73 10.78 -3.54
C TYR A 26 -3.83 11.68 -3.00
N PHE A 27 -3.80 12.98 -3.33
CA PHE A 27 -4.85 13.92 -2.94
C PHE A 27 -6.25 13.38 -3.26
N GLY A 28 -7.16 13.40 -2.29
CA GLY A 28 -8.54 12.90 -2.41
C GLY A 28 -8.68 11.38 -2.43
N ARG A 29 -7.58 10.60 -2.39
CA ARG A 29 -7.65 9.14 -2.35
C ARG A 29 -7.95 8.64 -0.94
N LYS A 30 -8.87 7.69 -0.84
CA LYS A 30 -9.10 6.88 0.37
C LYS A 30 -8.07 5.74 0.35
N ILE A 31 -7.34 5.54 1.44
CA ILE A 31 -6.31 4.49 1.54
C ILE A 31 -6.56 3.71 2.82
N ALA A 32 -6.69 2.38 2.73
CA ALA A 32 -6.70 1.51 3.89
C ALA A 32 -5.26 1.32 4.37
N VAL A 33 -5.00 1.64 5.62
CA VAL A 33 -3.66 1.60 6.22
C VAL A 33 -3.62 0.53 7.29
N ASP A 34 -2.64 -0.34 7.21
CA ASP A 34 -2.33 -1.30 8.26
C ASP A 34 -1.86 -0.56 9.51
N ALA A 35 -2.70 -0.59 10.56
CA ALA A 35 -2.43 0.09 11.81
C ALA A 35 -1.34 -0.61 12.62
N SER A 36 -1.33 -1.93 12.67
CA SER A 36 -0.36 -2.72 13.45
C SER A 36 1.06 -2.52 12.94
N MET A 37 1.23 -2.53 11.61
CA MET A 37 2.49 -2.20 10.97
C MET A 37 2.93 -0.76 11.28
N SER A 38 1.99 0.19 11.22
CA SER A 38 2.25 1.60 11.52
C SER A 38 2.70 1.80 12.96
N ILE A 39 2.00 1.20 13.94
CA ILE A 39 2.35 1.25 15.37
C ILE A 39 3.76 0.68 15.59
N TYR A 40 4.05 -0.49 15.01
CA TYR A 40 5.36 -1.13 15.11
C TYR A 40 6.47 -0.22 14.57
N GLN A 41 6.28 0.39 13.41
CA GLN A 41 7.23 1.34 12.82
C GLN A 41 7.48 2.54 13.74
N PHE A 42 6.43 3.08 14.39
CA PHE A 42 6.58 4.24 15.28
C PHE A 42 7.29 3.89 16.59
N LEU A 43 7.01 2.72 17.15
CA LEU A 43 7.71 2.23 18.34
C LEU A 43 9.22 2.03 18.09
N ILE A 44 9.62 1.75 16.84
CA ILE A 44 11.03 1.65 16.46
C ILE A 44 11.62 3.03 16.11
N ALA A 45 10.89 3.86 15.37
CA ALA A 45 11.41 5.10 14.79
C ALA A 45 11.42 6.29 15.76
N VAL A 46 10.46 6.33 16.70
CA VAL A 46 10.30 7.44 17.63
C VAL A 46 10.99 7.08 18.95
N ARG A 47 12.30 7.33 19.00
CA ARG A 47 13.14 7.10 20.18
C ARG A 47 13.88 8.37 20.52
N GLN A 48 14.17 8.60 21.80
CA GLN A 48 14.90 9.75 22.28
C GLN A 48 15.98 9.33 23.28
N GLY A 49 17.25 9.60 22.93
CA GLY A 49 18.42 9.38 23.80
C GLY A 49 18.66 7.91 24.19
N GLU A 50 19.43 7.71 25.24
CA GLU A 50 19.82 6.39 25.76
C GLU A 50 18.65 5.54 26.31
N GLN A 51 17.53 6.16 26.67
CA GLN A 51 16.34 5.48 27.22
C GLN A 51 15.42 4.89 26.14
N GLY A 52 15.68 5.14 24.86
CA GLY A 52 15.05 4.46 23.72
C GLY A 52 13.68 5.01 23.32
N GLN A 53 12.61 4.85 24.09
CA GLN A 53 11.25 5.26 23.70
C GLN A 53 10.85 6.59 24.37
N LEU A 54 9.98 7.37 23.68
CA LEU A 54 9.37 8.54 24.34
C LEU A 54 8.41 8.07 25.42
N THR A 55 8.60 8.60 26.62
CA THR A 55 7.73 8.37 27.76
C THR A 55 7.14 9.67 28.26
N ASN A 56 5.97 9.60 28.90
CA ASN A 56 5.40 10.69 29.66
C ASN A 56 6.05 10.78 31.08
N GLU A 57 5.61 11.74 31.89
CA GLU A 57 6.10 11.91 33.28
C GLU A 57 5.80 10.69 34.16
N ALA A 58 4.78 9.89 33.84
CA ALA A 58 4.43 8.66 34.52
C ALA A 58 5.27 7.45 34.06
N GLY A 59 6.18 7.63 33.08
CA GLY A 59 6.99 6.55 32.52
C GLY A 59 6.29 5.70 31.45
N GLU A 60 5.06 6.05 31.03
CA GLU A 60 4.35 5.33 29.98
C GLU A 60 4.91 5.68 28.60
N VAL A 61 5.05 4.67 27.73
CA VAL A 61 5.51 4.84 26.35
C VAL A 61 4.47 5.55 25.51
N THR A 62 4.82 6.73 24.96
CA THR A 62 3.93 7.57 24.14
C THR A 62 4.37 7.66 22.67
N SER A 63 5.44 6.96 22.29
CA SER A 63 6.01 6.98 20.92
C SER A 63 4.99 6.61 19.85
N HIS A 64 4.12 5.61 20.11
CA HIS A 64 3.07 5.17 19.18
C HIS A 64 2.00 6.24 18.97
N ILE A 65 1.56 6.91 20.04
CA ILE A 65 0.57 8.01 20.00
C ILE A 65 1.15 9.18 19.21
N THR A 66 2.37 9.60 19.56
CA THR A 66 3.09 10.70 18.88
C THR A 66 3.25 10.41 17.39
N GLY A 67 3.75 9.22 17.07
CA GLY A 67 3.97 8.79 15.69
C GLY A 67 2.67 8.78 14.88
N MET A 68 1.62 8.15 15.42
CA MET A 68 0.32 8.05 14.77
C MET A 68 -0.33 9.42 14.57
N LEU A 69 -0.35 10.27 15.59
CA LEU A 69 -0.90 11.63 15.52
C LEU A 69 -0.30 12.43 14.35
N TYR A 70 1.02 12.58 14.36
CA TYR A 70 1.67 13.46 13.37
C TYR A 70 1.72 12.86 11.97
N ARG A 71 1.80 11.53 11.81
CA ARG A 71 1.75 10.89 10.48
C ARG A 71 0.35 10.96 9.87
N THR A 72 -0.68 10.74 10.68
CA THR A 72 -2.08 10.88 10.23
C THR A 72 -2.38 12.33 9.82
N ILE A 73 -1.96 13.33 10.63
CA ILE A 73 -2.09 14.75 10.26
C ILE A 73 -1.41 15.01 8.92
N ARG A 74 -0.18 14.54 8.71
CA ARG A 74 0.57 14.72 7.46
C ARG A 74 -0.16 14.12 6.25
N MET A 75 -0.71 12.91 6.37
CA MET A 75 -1.52 12.31 5.30
C MET A 75 -2.74 13.17 4.99
N MET A 76 -3.44 13.65 6.02
CA MET A 76 -4.62 14.49 5.86
C MET A 76 -4.28 15.88 5.27
N GLU A 77 -3.15 16.47 5.63
CA GLU A 77 -2.65 17.73 5.04
C GLU A 77 -2.33 17.61 3.56
N ALA A 78 -1.84 16.43 3.13
CA ALA A 78 -1.66 16.08 1.72
C ALA A 78 -2.99 15.71 1.01
N GLY A 79 -4.13 15.79 1.71
CA GLY A 79 -5.45 15.49 1.18
C GLY A 79 -5.77 14.00 1.04
N ILE A 80 -4.96 13.12 1.62
CA ILE A 80 -5.25 11.68 1.71
C ILE A 80 -6.34 11.47 2.77
N LYS A 81 -7.24 10.53 2.50
CA LYS A 81 -8.27 10.05 3.44
C LYS A 81 -7.87 8.67 3.96
N PRO A 82 -7.04 8.57 5.04
CA PRO A 82 -6.65 7.28 5.58
C PRO A 82 -7.80 6.63 6.35
N ALA A 83 -7.92 5.31 6.25
CA ALA A 83 -8.74 4.46 7.11
C ALA A 83 -7.82 3.42 7.73
N PHE A 84 -7.78 3.31 9.04
CA PHE A 84 -6.86 2.39 9.70
C PHE A 84 -7.54 1.08 10.03
N VAL A 85 -6.89 -0.03 9.65
CA VAL A 85 -7.36 -1.39 9.89
C VAL A 85 -6.45 -2.05 10.93
N PHE A 86 -7.06 -2.59 11.97
CA PHE A 86 -6.38 -3.23 13.09
C PHE A 86 -6.51 -4.75 13.00
N ASP A 87 -5.42 -5.46 13.35
CA ASP A 87 -5.42 -6.91 13.38
C ASP A 87 -6.37 -7.48 14.45
N GLY A 88 -7.03 -8.56 14.09
CA GLY A 88 -7.77 -9.41 14.97
C GLY A 88 -6.97 -10.62 15.45
N LYS A 89 -7.59 -11.79 15.41
CA LYS A 89 -6.97 -13.05 15.82
C LYS A 89 -6.16 -13.64 14.65
N ALA A 90 -4.85 -13.85 14.87
CA ALA A 90 -4.01 -14.47 13.85
C ALA A 90 -4.55 -15.87 13.45
N PRO A 91 -4.49 -16.23 12.15
CA PRO A 91 -4.87 -17.56 11.69
C PRO A 91 -4.03 -18.65 12.38
N THR A 92 -4.63 -19.81 12.64
CA THR A 92 -3.93 -20.93 13.29
C THR A 92 -2.69 -21.39 12.52
N LEU A 93 -2.74 -21.32 11.20
CA LEU A 93 -1.64 -21.70 10.31
C LEU A 93 -0.39 -20.82 10.48
N LYS A 94 -0.55 -19.57 10.95
CA LYS A 94 0.55 -18.65 11.28
C LYS A 94 1.30 -19.03 12.56
N GLY A 95 0.80 -20.04 13.31
CA GLY A 95 1.39 -20.48 14.58
C GLY A 95 2.87 -20.84 14.51
N GLY A 96 3.31 -21.48 13.42
CA GLY A 96 4.71 -21.83 13.18
C GLY A 96 5.62 -20.59 13.07
N GLU A 97 5.22 -19.58 12.30
CA GLU A 97 5.99 -18.33 12.19
C GLU A 97 5.95 -17.52 13.50
N LEU A 98 4.82 -17.52 14.20
CA LEU A 98 4.73 -16.87 15.51
C LEU A 98 5.66 -17.54 16.54
N ALA A 99 5.81 -18.87 16.52
CA ALA A 99 6.76 -19.60 17.35
C ALA A 99 8.21 -19.22 17.01
N LYS A 100 8.57 -19.17 15.72
CA LYS A 100 9.89 -18.72 15.26
C LYS A 100 10.18 -17.27 15.65
N ARG A 101 9.18 -16.38 15.59
CA ARG A 101 9.32 -14.97 16.06
C ARG A 101 9.55 -14.92 17.59
N LYS A 102 8.87 -15.78 18.35
CA LYS A 102 9.06 -15.87 19.80
C LYS A 102 10.48 -16.36 20.16
N GLU A 103 10.98 -17.36 19.44
CA GLU A 103 12.35 -17.87 19.61
C GLU A 103 13.40 -16.83 19.28
N ARG A 104 13.28 -16.15 18.11
CA ARG A 104 14.18 -15.04 17.73
C ARG A 104 14.20 -13.92 18.77
N LYS A 105 13.04 -13.67 19.42
CA LYS A 105 12.93 -12.71 20.51
C LYS A 105 13.70 -13.17 21.74
N ALA A 106 13.52 -14.42 22.17
CA ALA A 106 14.24 -14.97 23.31
C ALA A 106 15.77 -14.93 23.12
N VAL A 107 16.24 -15.25 21.91
CA VAL A 107 17.66 -15.11 21.55
C VAL A 107 18.14 -13.65 21.62
N ALA A 108 17.35 -12.71 21.11
CA ALA A 108 17.69 -11.28 21.17
C ALA A 108 17.70 -10.74 22.61
N GLU A 109 16.82 -11.24 23.47
CA GLU A 109 16.72 -10.88 24.89
C GLU A 109 17.95 -11.41 25.67
N ALA A 110 18.32 -12.68 25.47
CA ALA A 110 19.51 -13.26 26.05
C ALA A 110 20.80 -12.54 25.62
N GLU A 111 20.90 -12.18 24.32
CA GLU A 111 22.05 -11.43 23.80
C GLU A 111 22.10 -10.00 24.37
N LEU A 112 20.96 -9.33 24.52
CA LEU A 112 20.90 -8.00 25.15
C LEU A 112 21.39 -8.06 26.59
N THR A 113 20.94 -9.05 27.38
CA THR A 113 21.40 -9.26 28.76
C THR A 113 22.90 -9.50 28.80
N ARG A 114 23.42 -10.37 27.92
CA ARG A 114 24.86 -10.65 27.82
C ARG A 114 25.68 -9.39 27.54
N LEU A 115 25.24 -8.56 26.56
CA LEU A 115 25.94 -7.32 26.19
C LEU A 115 25.91 -6.27 27.32
N GLN A 116 24.83 -6.24 28.09
CA GLN A 116 24.72 -5.34 29.27
C GLN A 116 25.59 -5.78 30.44
N GLU A 117 25.64 -7.10 30.72
CA GLU A 117 26.43 -7.67 31.83
C GLU A 117 27.94 -7.64 31.53
N SER A 118 28.35 -7.95 30.29
CA SER A 118 29.76 -7.99 29.93
C SER A 118 30.39 -6.60 29.76
N GLY A 119 29.56 -5.57 29.48
CA GLY A 119 30.04 -4.23 29.14
C GLY A 119 30.80 -4.13 27.80
N GLU A 120 30.82 -5.21 27.00
CA GLU A 120 31.55 -5.31 25.74
C GLU A 120 30.72 -4.82 24.53
N GLY A 121 29.41 -4.60 24.71
CA GLY A 121 28.50 -4.19 23.64
C GLY A 121 28.64 -2.71 23.26
N THR A 122 28.68 -2.40 21.97
CA THR A 122 28.56 -1.02 21.53
C THR A 122 27.12 -0.53 21.73
N ALA A 123 26.93 0.80 21.86
CA ALA A 123 25.58 1.39 21.95
C ALA A 123 24.69 0.97 20.74
N GLU A 124 25.31 0.82 19.56
CA GLU A 124 24.60 0.36 18.35
C GLU A 124 24.16 -1.10 18.44
N ASP A 125 24.95 -1.98 19.05
CA ASP A 125 24.60 -3.39 19.25
C ASP A 125 23.43 -3.53 20.22
N ILE A 126 23.49 -2.81 21.33
CA ILE A 126 22.41 -2.73 22.33
C ILE A 126 21.12 -2.23 21.68
N GLU A 127 21.19 -1.11 20.94
CA GLU A 127 20.03 -0.55 20.25
C GLU A 127 19.44 -1.52 19.22
N ARG A 128 20.30 -2.25 18.50
CA ARG A 128 19.87 -3.26 17.52
C ARG A 128 19.08 -4.39 18.17
N GLN A 129 19.53 -4.90 19.33
CA GLN A 129 18.80 -5.93 20.06
C GLN A 129 17.50 -5.38 20.66
N GLN A 130 17.51 -4.19 21.24
CA GLN A 130 16.31 -3.52 21.74
C GLN A 130 15.24 -3.35 20.66
N LYS A 131 15.63 -2.97 19.42
CA LYS A 131 14.70 -2.87 18.28
C LYS A 131 14.03 -4.20 17.93
N ARG A 132 14.74 -5.33 18.10
CA ARG A 132 14.19 -6.69 17.87
C ARG A 132 13.17 -7.10 18.93
N LEU A 133 13.22 -6.51 20.10
CA LEU A 133 12.32 -6.81 21.22
C LEU A 133 11.01 -6.02 21.16
N VAL A 134 10.95 -4.98 20.33
CA VAL A 134 9.76 -4.12 20.21
C VAL A 134 8.55 -4.94 19.75
N ARG A 135 7.44 -4.75 20.43
CA ARG A 135 6.14 -5.30 20.09
C ARG A 135 5.05 -4.29 20.43
N ALA A 136 4.07 -4.16 19.57
CA ALA A 136 2.85 -3.42 19.90
C ALA A 136 2.04 -4.23 20.93
N SER A 137 1.64 -3.60 22.02
CA SER A 137 0.73 -4.20 22.99
C SER A 137 -0.74 -3.96 22.57
N ARG A 138 -1.67 -4.74 23.16
CA ARG A 138 -3.09 -4.52 22.95
C ARG A 138 -3.52 -3.14 23.45
N GLU A 139 -3.00 -2.70 24.58
CA GLU A 139 -3.25 -1.38 25.16
C GLU A 139 -2.83 -0.26 24.21
N GLN A 140 -1.63 -0.38 23.62
CA GLN A 140 -1.14 0.58 22.62
C GLN A 140 -2.03 0.62 21.37
N SER A 141 -2.58 -0.50 20.95
CA SER A 141 -3.54 -0.55 19.85
C SER A 141 -4.85 0.16 20.21
N GLU A 142 -5.38 -0.05 21.43
CA GLU A 142 -6.58 0.64 21.90
C GLU A 142 -6.35 2.15 22.09
N ASP A 143 -5.18 2.56 22.58
CA ASP A 143 -4.76 3.97 22.65
C ASP A 143 -4.82 4.64 21.26
N VAL A 144 -4.31 3.94 20.25
CA VAL A 144 -4.31 4.46 18.87
C VAL A 144 -5.71 4.48 18.28
N LYS A 145 -6.57 3.48 18.55
CA LYS A 145 -7.96 3.49 18.12
C LYS A 145 -8.71 4.69 18.71
N LYS A 146 -8.55 4.92 20.02
CA LYS A 146 -9.13 6.10 20.70
C LYS A 146 -8.66 7.40 20.06
N LEU A 147 -7.34 7.53 19.82
CA LEU A 147 -6.77 8.70 19.16
C LEU A 147 -7.38 8.94 17.78
N LEU A 148 -7.40 7.92 16.91
CA LEU A 148 -7.90 8.03 15.53
C LEU A 148 -9.39 8.37 15.50
N THR A 149 -10.17 7.78 16.38
CA THR A 149 -11.60 8.11 16.53
C THR A 149 -11.82 9.57 16.91
N LEU A 150 -11.05 10.09 17.87
CA LEU A 150 -11.09 11.51 18.26
C LEU A 150 -10.58 12.43 17.13
N MET A 151 -9.66 11.96 16.28
CA MET A 151 -9.23 12.70 15.09
C MET A 151 -10.27 12.68 13.96
N GLY A 152 -11.37 11.95 14.09
CA GLY A 152 -12.39 11.79 13.06
C GLY A 152 -11.98 10.89 11.90
N VAL A 153 -11.03 9.97 12.12
CA VAL A 153 -10.50 9.02 11.13
C VAL A 153 -11.16 7.65 11.34
N PRO A 154 -11.70 7.01 10.28
CA PRO A 154 -12.35 5.72 10.44
C PRO A 154 -11.35 4.62 10.84
N VAL A 155 -11.80 3.79 11.77
CA VAL A 155 -11.10 2.62 12.30
C VAL A 155 -11.92 1.38 11.96
N VAL A 156 -11.24 0.33 11.49
CA VAL A 156 -11.84 -0.96 11.15
C VAL A 156 -11.10 -2.05 11.92
N ASP A 157 -11.83 -2.89 12.63
CA ASP A 157 -11.27 -4.08 13.30
C ASP A 157 -11.40 -5.27 12.35
N ALA A 158 -10.26 -5.81 11.91
CA ALA A 158 -10.23 -7.03 11.12
C ALA A 158 -10.54 -8.26 12.01
N PRO A 159 -11.29 -9.27 11.53
CA PRO A 159 -11.46 -10.52 12.27
C PRO A 159 -10.15 -11.31 12.38
N CYS A 160 -9.31 -11.23 11.34
CA CYS A 160 -7.99 -11.84 11.27
C CYS A 160 -6.91 -10.80 10.97
N GLU A 161 -6.30 -10.85 9.80
CA GLU A 161 -5.17 -9.99 9.42
C GLU A 161 -5.63 -8.69 8.77
N ALA A 162 -5.01 -7.59 9.20
CA ALA A 162 -5.30 -6.25 8.69
C ALA A 162 -5.03 -6.15 7.19
N GLU A 163 -3.93 -6.75 6.69
CA GLU A 163 -3.56 -6.73 5.27
C GLU A 163 -4.63 -7.35 4.39
N ALA A 164 -5.21 -8.50 4.84
CA ALA A 164 -6.29 -9.17 4.12
C ALA A 164 -7.54 -8.31 4.03
N THR A 165 -7.94 -7.69 5.16
CA THR A 165 -9.08 -6.77 5.20
C THR A 165 -8.82 -5.52 4.36
N CYS A 166 -7.63 -4.90 4.44
CA CYS A 166 -7.24 -3.77 3.59
C CYS A 166 -7.34 -4.12 2.10
N ALA A 167 -6.84 -5.31 1.71
CA ALA A 167 -6.88 -5.78 0.33
C ALA A 167 -8.32 -5.94 -0.18
N LYS A 168 -9.21 -6.53 0.64
CA LYS A 168 -10.63 -6.72 0.27
C LYS A 168 -11.41 -5.40 0.21
N LEU A 169 -11.14 -4.45 1.10
CA LEU A 169 -11.69 -3.09 1.01
C LEU A 169 -11.27 -2.39 -0.30
N ALA A 170 -10.02 -2.61 -0.74
CA ALA A 170 -9.52 -2.06 -1.99
C ALA A 170 -10.09 -2.79 -3.22
N GLU A 171 -10.23 -4.11 -3.19
CA GLU A 171 -10.88 -4.91 -4.22
C GLU A 171 -12.36 -4.53 -4.40
N ALA A 172 -13.07 -4.29 -3.29
CA ALA A 172 -14.44 -3.80 -3.29
C ALA A 172 -14.60 -2.33 -3.76
N GLY A 173 -13.50 -1.62 -4.02
CA GLY A 173 -13.52 -0.23 -4.46
C GLY A 173 -13.85 0.80 -3.38
N LEU A 174 -13.95 0.40 -2.10
CA LEU A 174 -14.21 1.30 -0.98
C LEU A 174 -13.03 2.23 -0.71
N VAL A 175 -11.81 1.74 -1.00
CA VAL A 175 -10.56 2.49 -0.93
C VAL A 175 -9.75 2.32 -2.23
N PHE A 176 -8.79 3.20 -2.46
CA PHE A 176 -7.93 3.20 -3.65
C PHE A 176 -6.88 2.08 -3.62
N GLY A 177 -6.39 1.73 -2.46
CA GLY A 177 -5.33 0.74 -2.27
C GLY A 177 -4.96 0.57 -0.81
N THR A 178 -3.99 -0.30 -0.56
CA THR A 178 -3.51 -0.67 0.78
C THR A 178 -2.18 -0.01 1.09
N GLY A 179 -2.11 0.72 2.20
CA GLY A 179 -0.90 1.33 2.75
C GLY A 179 -0.23 0.41 3.79
N THR A 180 0.71 -0.41 3.36
CA THR A 180 1.53 -1.27 4.22
C THR A 180 2.91 -1.52 3.62
N GLU A 181 3.87 -1.88 4.45
CA GLU A 181 5.20 -2.32 3.99
C GLU A 181 5.21 -3.82 3.64
N ASP A 182 4.15 -4.54 4.00
CA ASP A 182 4.06 -5.96 3.79
C ASP A 182 3.61 -6.30 2.36
N ALA A 183 4.37 -7.17 1.70
CA ALA A 183 4.08 -7.57 0.33
C ALA A 183 2.95 -8.61 0.25
N ASP A 184 2.56 -9.21 1.38
CA ASP A 184 1.47 -10.19 1.47
C ASP A 184 0.14 -9.58 1.02
N ALA A 185 -0.04 -8.27 1.19
CA ALA A 185 -1.21 -7.55 0.68
C ALA A 185 -1.45 -7.76 -0.83
N LEU A 186 -0.38 -7.92 -1.65
CA LEU A 186 -0.52 -8.26 -3.06
C LEU A 186 -1.07 -9.67 -3.26
N THR A 187 -0.65 -10.61 -2.40
CA THR A 187 -1.12 -12.01 -2.45
C THR A 187 -2.57 -12.13 -2.02
N PHE A 188 -3.05 -11.26 -1.13
CA PHE A 188 -4.48 -11.09 -0.80
C PHE A 188 -5.29 -10.37 -1.89
N GLY A 189 -4.66 -9.93 -2.98
CA GLY A 189 -5.34 -9.35 -4.13
C GLY A 189 -5.51 -7.82 -4.08
N THR A 190 -4.78 -7.09 -3.25
CA THR A 190 -4.88 -5.62 -3.28
C THR A 190 -4.52 -5.08 -4.67
N PRO A 191 -5.38 -4.28 -5.32
CA PRO A 191 -5.09 -3.72 -6.64
C PRO A 191 -3.85 -2.83 -6.65
N LYS A 192 -3.62 -2.10 -5.56
CA LYS A 192 -2.48 -1.19 -5.40
C LYS A 192 -1.92 -1.27 -3.99
N LEU A 193 -0.67 -1.68 -3.89
CA LEU A 193 0.11 -1.65 -2.66
C LEU A 193 0.90 -0.33 -2.61
N ILE A 194 0.75 0.40 -1.50
CA ILE A 194 1.36 1.72 -1.28
C ILE A 194 2.34 1.60 -0.13
N LYS A 195 3.64 1.64 -0.44
CA LYS A 195 4.73 1.53 0.53
C LYS A 195 5.30 2.91 0.88
N ASN A 196 5.99 2.99 2.00
CA ASN A 196 6.62 4.21 2.52
C ASN A 196 5.64 5.34 2.88
N LEU A 197 4.35 5.06 3.03
CA LEU A 197 3.34 6.07 3.37
C LEU A 197 3.63 6.70 4.73
N ASN A 198 4.15 5.91 5.68
CA ASN A 198 4.53 6.32 7.03
C ASN A 198 5.98 6.84 7.14
N ALA A 199 6.75 6.89 6.06
CA ALA A 199 8.13 7.33 6.10
C ALA A 199 8.25 8.78 6.60
N SER A 200 9.29 9.10 7.39
CA SER A 200 9.52 10.46 7.85
C SER A 200 9.99 11.37 6.71
N GLU A 201 9.66 12.67 6.80
CA GLU A 201 10.17 13.65 5.83
C GLU A 201 11.69 13.71 5.82
N ALA A 202 12.33 13.51 6.97
CA ALA A 202 13.78 13.46 7.09
C ALA A 202 14.42 12.38 6.23
N GLN A 203 13.71 11.24 6.03
CA GLN A 203 14.20 10.14 5.19
C GLN A 203 14.06 10.43 3.69
N LYS A 204 13.27 11.42 3.28
CA LYS A 204 13.01 11.80 1.87
C LYS A 204 12.71 10.61 0.94
N LYS A 205 12.16 9.51 1.50
CA LYS A 205 11.79 8.33 0.72
C LYS A 205 10.55 8.62 -0.12
N PRO A 206 10.56 8.30 -1.43
CA PRO A 206 9.35 8.39 -2.25
C PRO A 206 8.34 7.34 -1.78
N ILE A 207 7.06 7.63 -2.02
CA ILE A 207 6.02 6.60 -1.89
C ILE A 207 6.14 5.69 -3.10
N VAL A 208 6.20 4.38 -2.84
CA VAL A 208 6.28 3.35 -3.86
C VAL A 208 4.92 2.71 -4.02
N GLU A 209 4.33 2.85 -5.20
CA GLU A 209 3.08 2.17 -5.59
C GLU A 209 3.41 0.96 -6.43
N ILE A 210 2.85 -0.21 -6.07
CA ILE A 210 2.93 -1.45 -6.84
C ILE A 210 1.53 -1.78 -7.34
N ASP A 211 1.36 -1.83 -8.66
CA ASP A 211 0.12 -2.16 -9.34
C ASP A 211 0.06 -3.67 -9.61
N LEU A 212 -0.87 -4.37 -8.96
CA LEU A 212 -0.99 -5.83 -9.05
C LEU A 212 -1.27 -6.31 -10.48
N ALA A 213 -2.19 -5.63 -11.20
CA ALA A 213 -2.54 -6.05 -12.57
C ALA A 213 -1.32 -5.97 -13.49
N ARG A 214 -0.53 -4.89 -13.40
CA ARG A 214 0.72 -4.75 -14.16
C ARG A 214 1.81 -5.72 -13.70
N ALA A 215 1.84 -6.06 -12.41
CA ALA A 215 2.78 -7.07 -11.90
C ALA A 215 2.44 -8.45 -12.49
N LEU A 216 1.17 -8.84 -12.49
CA LEU A 216 0.71 -10.10 -13.09
C LEU A 216 0.98 -10.14 -14.61
N GLU A 217 0.69 -9.05 -15.32
CA GLU A 217 0.99 -8.94 -16.76
C GLU A 217 2.50 -9.07 -17.03
N GLY A 218 3.34 -8.34 -16.32
CA GLY A 218 4.79 -8.37 -16.52
C GLY A 218 5.46 -9.67 -16.07
N LEU A 219 4.88 -10.35 -15.09
CA LEU A 219 5.29 -11.69 -14.67
C LEU A 219 4.69 -12.77 -15.58
N GLU A 220 3.70 -12.47 -16.43
CA GLU A 220 2.94 -13.41 -17.26
C GLU A 220 2.28 -14.52 -16.42
N LEU A 221 1.66 -14.14 -15.31
CA LEU A 221 1.00 -15.05 -14.37
C LEU A 221 -0.47 -14.69 -14.20
N THR A 222 -1.30 -15.70 -13.99
CA THR A 222 -2.63 -15.52 -13.41
C THR A 222 -2.53 -15.25 -11.91
N MET A 223 -3.59 -14.73 -11.27
CA MET A 223 -3.62 -14.53 -9.83
C MET A 223 -3.39 -15.83 -9.05
N ALA A 224 -3.97 -16.95 -9.50
CA ALA A 224 -3.78 -18.25 -8.85
C ALA A 224 -2.30 -18.69 -8.89
N GLN A 225 -1.63 -18.52 -10.03
CA GLN A 225 -0.21 -18.82 -10.19
C GLN A 225 0.67 -17.88 -9.35
N PHE A 226 0.26 -16.62 -9.22
CA PHE A 226 0.95 -15.66 -8.39
C PHE A 226 0.87 -16.02 -6.89
N VAL A 227 -0.30 -16.46 -6.42
CA VAL A 227 -0.47 -16.99 -5.04
C VAL A 227 0.44 -18.20 -4.82
N ASP A 228 0.44 -19.18 -5.74
CA ASP A 228 1.32 -20.35 -5.67
C ASP A 228 2.79 -19.96 -5.67
N LEU A 229 3.19 -19.00 -6.50
CA LEU A 229 4.55 -18.44 -6.50
C LEU A 229 4.91 -17.83 -5.14
N CYS A 230 4.03 -17.04 -4.55
CA CYS A 230 4.25 -16.41 -3.26
C CYS A 230 4.41 -17.45 -2.13
N ILE A 231 3.59 -18.51 -2.13
CA ILE A 231 3.72 -19.62 -1.19
C ILE A 231 5.08 -20.32 -1.38
N LEU A 232 5.47 -20.57 -2.64
CA LEU A 232 6.75 -21.21 -2.96
C LEU A 232 7.97 -20.39 -2.56
N MET A 233 7.87 -19.06 -2.64
CA MET A 233 8.91 -18.12 -2.19
C MET A 233 9.02 -18.01 -0.68
N GLY A 234 7.99 -18.44 0.05
CA GLY A 234 7.87 -18.39 1.50
C GLY A 234 6.95 -17.29 1.99
N CYS A 235 5.99 -17.70 2.79
CA CYS A 235 5.00 -16.84 3.42
C CYS A 235 4.88 -17.16 4.93
N ASP A 236 4.08 -16.38 5.64
CA ASP A 236 3.85 -16.57 7.09
C ASP A 236 3.10 -17.87 7.43
N TYR A 237 2.55 -18.58 6.42
CA TYR A 237 1.69 -19.76 6.57
C TYR A 237 2.37 -21.08 6.23
N SER A 238 3.50 -21.05 5.52
CA SER A 238 4.23 -22.27 5.12
C SER A 238 5.73 -22.03 5.06
N ASP A 239 6.49 -23.08 5.34
CA ASP A 239 7.94 -23.07 5.15
C ASP A 239 8.32 -23.06 3.65
N THR A 240 9.54 -22.66 3.35
CA THR A 240 10.06 -22.63 1.98
C THR A 240 10.65 -23.98 1.59
N ILE A 241 10.60 -24.31 0.31
CA ILE A 241 11.35 -25.43 -0.25
C ILE A 241 12.82 -25.03 -0.39
N LYS A 242 13.71 -25.79 0.26
CA LYS A 242 15.15 -25.52 0.21
C LYS A 242 15.66 -25.50 -1.23
N GLY A 243 16.43 -24.46 -1.58
CA GLY A 243 17.01 -24.30 -2.91
C GLY A 243 16.09 -23.71 -3.97
N ILE A 244 14.83 -23.36 -3.63
CA ILE A 244 13.92 -22.67 -4.52
C ILE A 244 13.73 -21.23 -4.00
N GLY A 245 14.24 -20.28 -4.77
CA GLY A 245 14.06 -18.84 -4.52
C GLY A 245 13.16 -18.19 -5.57
N PRO A 246 13.00 -16.86 -5.55
CA PRO A 246 12.07 -16.12 -6.41
C PRO A 246 12.20 -16.42 -7.90
N VAL A 247 13.42 -16.41 -8.46
CA VAL A 247 13.64 -16.62 -9.89
C VAL A 247 13.30 -18.04 -10.31
N LYS A 248 13.80 -19.03 -9.56
CA LYS A 248 13.54 -20.44 -9.85
C LYS A 248 12.09 -20.80 -9.58
N GLY A 249 11.46 -20.22 -8.56
CA GLY A 249 10.05 -20.38 -8.28
C GLY A 249 9.18 -19.89 -9.45
N LEU A 250 9.50 -18.71 -10.00
CA LEU A 250 8.82 -18.18 -11.18
C LEU A 250 8.96 -19.09 -12.41
N GLU A 251 10.15 -19.61 -12.68
CA GLU A 251 10.41 -20.53 -13.80
C GLU A 251 9.60 -21.83 -13.65
N LEU A 252 9.58 -22.39 -12.44
CA LEU A 252 8.82 -23.62 -12.15
C LEU A 252 7.31 -23.41 -12.27
N ILE A 253 6.77 -22.32 -11.74
CA ILE A 253 5.33 -22.00 -11.87
C ILE A 253 4.95 -21.77 -13.32
N LYS A 254 5.74 -21.05 -14.11
CA LYS A 254 5.50 -20.86 -15.56
C LYS A 254 5.52 -22.19 -16.32
N LYS A 255 6.43 -23.10 -15.98
CA LYS A 255 6.56 -24.39 -16.66
C LYS A 255 5.48 -25.39 -16.28
N HIS A 256 5.11 -25.45 -15.00
CA HIS A 256 4.22 -26.48 -14.46
C HIS A 256 2.82 -25.96 -14.13
N MET A 257 2.57 -24.66 -14.26
CA MET A 257 1.29 -23.96 -14.16
C MET A 257 0.67 -23.88 -12.77
N ASN A 258 0.98 -24.79 -11.85
CA ASN A 258 0.43 -24.86 -10.49
C ASN A 258 1.43 -25.49 -9.51
N MET A 259 1.13 -25.40 -8.22
CA MET A 259 1.98 -25.95 -7.14
C MET A 259 2.13 -27.46 -7.24
N GLU A 260 1.08 -28.19 -7.59
CA GLU A 260 1.05 -29.65 -7.69
C GLU A 260 2.05 -30.14 -8.74
N GLY A 261 2.06 -29.50 -9.91
CA GLY A 261 3.03 -29.77 -10.98
C GLY A 261 4.46 -29.43 -10.56
N VAL A 262 4.65 -28.32 -9.83
CA VAL A 262 5.97 -27.94 -9.28
C VAL A 262 6.47 -28.99 -8.29
N LEU A 263 5.64 -29.44 -7.36
CA LEU A 263 6.00 -30.45 -6.36
C LEU A 263 6.35 -31.79 -6.99
N ALA A 264 5.64 -32.20 -8.05
CA ALA A 264 5.95 -33.41 -8.80
C ALA A 264 7.33 -33.34 -9.48
N GLU A 265 7.70 -32.16 -9.99
CA GLU A 265 9.02 -31.95 -10.59
C GLU A 265 10.13 -31.88 -9.54
N VAL A 266 9.91 -31.13 -8.45
CA VAL A 266 10.89 -30.98 -7.36
C VAL A 266 11.28 -32.33 -6.77
N LYS A 267 10.35 -33.29 -6.63
CA LYS A 267 10.64 -34.67 -6.20
C LYS A 267 11.63 -35.38 -7.11
N LYS A 268 11.72 -35.02 -8.39
CA LYS A 268 12.63 -35.61 -9.39
C LYS A 268 14.00 -34.90 -9.41
N MET A 269 14.08 -33.67 -8.89
CA MET A 269 15.30 -32.84 -8.97
C MET A 269 16.42 -33.28 -8.00
N GLY A 270 16.18 -34.25 -7.14
CA GLY A 270 17.18 -34.85 -6.24
C GLY A 270 17.30 -34.12 -4.88
N PRO A 271 18.18 -34.61 -3.99
CA PRO A 271 18.21 -34.27 -2.56
C PRO A 271 18.58 -32.83 -2.21
N LYS A 272 19.00 -32.04 -3.21
CA LYS A 272 19.28 -30.61 -3.03
C LYS A 272 17.99 -29.81 -2.74
N TYR A 273 16.85 -30.32 -3.16
CA TYR A 273 15.54 -29.68 -3.07
C TYR A 273 14.67 -30.48 -2.11
N GLU A 274 14.67 -30.04 -0.85
CA GLU A 274 13.98 -30.71 0.23
C GLU A 274 12.63 -30.04 0.46
N ILE A 275 11.55 -30.81 0.23
CA ILE A 275 10.19 -30.37 0.55
C ILE A 275 10.02 -30.59 2.05
N PRO A 276 9.62 -29.56 2.83
CA PRO A 276 9.34 -29.73 4.25
C PRO A 276 8.28 -30.81 4.49
N GLU A 277 8.42 -31.61 5.57
CA GLU A 277 7.42 -32.63 5.96
C GLU A 277 6.03 -32.01 6.13
N ALA A 278 5.96 -30.82 6.76
CA ALA A 278 4.76 -30.00 6.84
C ALA A 278 4.83 -28.86 5.83
N PHE A 279 4.25 -29.05 4.65
CA PHE A 279 4.13 -28.02 3.61
C PHE A 279 2.64 -27.80 3.29
N PRO A 280 1.91 -27.03 4.13
CA PRO A 280 0.46 -26.88 4.04
C PRO A 280 0.06 -25.85 2.96
N TYR A 281 0.55 -26.03 1.74
CA TYR A 281 0.33 -25.06 0.65
C TYR A 281 -1.14 -24.90 0.27
N GLU A 282 -1.96 -25.96 0.40
CA GLU A 282 -3.40 -25.90 0.11
C GLU A 282 -4.14 -25.00 1.10
N GLN A 283 -3.83 -25.15 2.40
CA GLN A 283 -4.39 -24.30 3.45
C GLN A 283 -3.90 -22.85 3.32
N ALA A 284 -2.61 -22.65 3.00
CA ALA A 284 -2.04 -21.32 2.76
C ALA A 284 -2.71 -20.66 1.54
N ARG A 285 -2.92 -21.41 0.45
CA ARG A 285 -3.66 -20.95 -0.74
C ARG A 285 -5.10 -20.54 -0.38
N ALA A 286 -5.79 -21.35 0.42
CA ALA A 286 -7.15 -21.05 0.86
C ALA A 286 -7.22 -19.76 1.67
N LEU A 287 -6.24 -19.51 2.58
CA LEU A 287 -6.16 -18.27 3.35
C LEU A 287 -5.94 -17.04 2.47
N PHE A 288 -5.12 -17.13 1.42
CA PHE A 288 -4.90 -16.00 0.53
C PHE A 288 -6.10 -15.73 -0.40
N VAL A 289 -6.75 -16.77 -0.90
CA VAL A 289 -7.87 -16.65 -1.85
C VAL A 289 -9.17 -16.25 -1.15
N THR A 290 -9.46 -16.90 -0.02
CA THR A 290 -10.66 -16.67 0.79
C THR A 290 -10.32 -16.37 2.24
N PRO A 291 -9.66 -15.22 2.50
CA PRO A 291 -9.33 -14.83 3.85
C PRO A 291 -10.59 -14.49 4.66
N GLU A 292 -10.51 -14.68 5.97
CA GLU A 292 -11.53 -14.20 6.90
C GLU A 292 -11.37 -12.68 7.06
N VAL A 293 -12.34 -11.93 6.55
CA VAL A 293 -12.35 -10.46 6.53
C VAL A 293 -13.71 -9.92 6.96
N VAL A 294 -13.78 -8.64 7.24
CA VAL A 294 -15.06 -7.96 7.47
C VAL A 294 -15.91 -7.97 6.20
N ASP A 295 -17.23 -8.07 6.36
CA ASP A 295 -18.13 -7.87 5.22
C ASP A 295 -18.05 -6.43 4.72
N CYS A 296 -17.43 -6.26 3.55
CA CYS A 296 -17.22 -4.95 2.93
C CYS A 296 -18.54 -4.19 2.69
N SER A 297 -19.67 -4.87 2.57
CA SER A 297 -20.97 -4.23 2.39
C SER A 297 -21.45 -3.51 3.65
N THR A 298 -20.97 -3.89 4.83
CA THR A 298 -21.32 -3.31 6.11
C THR A 298 -20.38 -2.21 6.56
N VAL A 299 -19.21 -2.07 5.90
CA VAL A 299 -18.19 -1.09 6.29
C VAL A 299 -18.53 0.29 5.74
N ASP A 300 -18.79 1.23 6.63
CA ASP A 300 -19.03 2.63 6.30
C ASP A 300 -17.83 3.49 6.71
N LEU A 301 -17.00 3.84 5.73
CA LEU A 301 -15.84 4.67 5.94
C LEU A 301 -16.22 6.16 5.96
N LYS A 302 -16.46 6.70 7.16
CA LYS A 302 -16.80 8.11 7.38
C LYS A 302 -15.66 8.86 8.05
N TRP A 303 -15.23 9.96 7.43
CA TRP A 303 -14.31 10.94 8.01
C TRP A 303 -15.12 12.07 8.61
N THR A 304 -15.09 12.18 9.95
CA THR A 304 -15.84 13.19 10.71
C THR A 304 -14.97 14.39 11.08
N GLU A 305 -15.54 15.37 11.75
CA GLU A 305 -14.76 16.45 12.36
C GLU A 305 -13.96 15.91 13.55
N PRO A 306 -12.74 16.41 13.76
CA PRO A 306 -11.98 16.05 14.95
C PRO A 306 -12.67 16.61 16.19
N ASP A 307 -12.78 15.77 17.22
CA ASP A 307 -13.22 16.17 18.54
C ASP A 307 -12.10 16.89 19.29
N ALA A 308 -12.09 18.22 19.18
CA ALA A 308 -11.04 19.04 19.78
C ALA A 308 -11.02 18.94 21.32
N ALA A 309 -12.19 18.85 21.96
CA ALA A 309 -12.27 18.75 23.41
C ALA A 309 -11.80 17.37 23.89
N GLY A 310 -12.25 16.31 23.21
CA GLY A 310 -11.81 14.94 23.49
C GLY A 310 -10.31 14.75 23.27
N LEU A 311 -9.73 15.33 22.20
CA LEU A 311 -8.29 15.29 21.94
C LEU A 311 -7.48 16.00 23.04
N LEU A 312 -7.94 17.17 23.53
CA LEU A 312 -7.29 17.86 24.65
C LEU A 312 -7.37 17.01 25.92
N GLN A 313 -8.56 16.49 26.25
CA GLN A 313 -8.73 15.63 27.42
C GLN A 313 -7.83 14.39 27.35
N TYR A 314 -7.81 13.71 26.22
CA TYR A 314 -7.05 12.48 26.05
C TYR A 314 -5.54 12.73 26.04
N LEU A 315 -5.06 13.65 25.18
CA LEU A 315 -3.63 13.83 24.99
C LEU A 315 -2.97 14.60 26.14
N VAL A 316 -3.62 15.69 26.65
CA VAL A 316 -3.01 16.53 27.69
C VAL A 316 -3.25 15.93 29.08
N HIS A 317 -4.52 15.62 29.42
CA HIS A 317 -4.83 15.23 30.80
C HIS A 317 -4.57 13.74 31.07
N GLU A 318 -4.87 12.82 30.10
CA GLU A 318 -4.65 11.39 30.33
C GLU A 318 -3.22 10.96 29.97
N LYS A 319 -2.67 11.46 28.85
CA LYS A 319 -1.35 11.04 28.33
C LYS A 319 -0.22 12.06 28.58
N GLN A 320 -0.49 13.18 29.22
CA GLN A 320 0.49 14.19 29.67
C GLN A 320 1.33 14.80 28.53
N PHE A 321 0.70 15.04 27.38
CA PHE A 321 1.33 15.77 26.28
C PHE A 321 1.32 17.28 26.55
N ASP A 322 2.29 17.98 25.98
CA ASP A 322 2.34 19.45 26.00
C ASP A 322 1.11 20.05 25.32
N GLU A 323 0.38 20.88 26.07
CA GLU A 323 -0.87 21.47 25.64
C GLU A 323 -0.74 22.34 24.39
N ALA A 324 0.35 23.12 24.30
CA ALA A 324 0.57 24.03 23.17
C ALA A 324 0.80 23.24 21.87
N ARG A 325 1.51 22.12 21.96
CA ARG A 325 1.72 21.21 20.83
C ARG A 325 0.42 20.54 20.41
N VAL A 326 -0.41 20.09 21.36
CA VAL A 326 -1.70 19.45 21.08
C VAL A 326 -2.65 20.45 20.42
N LYS A 327 -2.79 21.67 20.93
CA LYS A 327 -3.60 22.74 20.32
C LYS A 327 -3.19 23.01 18.87
N LYS A 328 -1.87 23.12 18.61
CA LYS A 328 -1.36 23.30 17.25
C LYS A 328 -1.66 22.11 16.34
N ALA A 329 -1.63 20.89 16.86
CA ALA A 329 -1.99 19.68 16.09
C ALA A 329 -3.50 19.68 15.73
N ILE A 330 -4.37 20.06 16.67
CA ILE A 330 -5.81 20.19 16.45
C ILE A 330 -6.11 21.27 15.39
N GLU A 331 -5.46 22.44 15.45
CA GLU A 331 -5.61 23.48 14.42
C GLU A 331 -5.23 22.97 13.02
N ARG A 332 -4.15 22.18 12.93
CA ARG A 332 -3.74 21.56 11.67
C ARG A 332 -4.80 20.59 11.14
N LEU A 333 -5.34 19.73 12.02
CA LEU A 333 -6.42 18.79 11.67
C LEU A 333 -7.67 19.52 11.14
N GLN A 334 -8.10 20.58 11.82
CA GLN A 334 -9.25 21.38 11.41
C GLN A 334 -9.04 22.04 10.04
N LYS A 335 -7.83 22.54 9.76
CA LYS A 335 -7.47 23.13 8.46
C LYS A 335 -7.44 22.11 7.31
N CYS A 336 -7.20 20.83 7.60
CA CYS A 336 -7.19 19.78 6.57
C CYS A 336 -8.56 19.58 5.91
N LYS A 337 -9.65 19.79 6.63
CA LYS A 337 -11.01 19.55 6.14
C LYS A 337 -11.42 20.48 5.01
N GLY A 338 -11.03 21.75 5.06
CA GLY A 338 -11.33 22.72 4.00
C GLY A 338 -10.68 22.39 2.65
N LYS A 339 -9.55 21.69 2.66
CA LYS A 339 -8.86 21.25 1.44
C LYS A 339 -9.47 20.00 0.80
N ASN A 340 -10.15 19.17 1.59
CA ASN A 340 -10.68 17.86 1.15
C ASN A 340 -12.06 17.92 0.47
N SER A 341 -12.63 19.12 0.26
CA SER A 341 -13.96 19.27 -0.35
C SER A 341 -13.95 19.12 -1.88
N GLN A 342 -12.80 19.26 -2.53
CA GLN A 342 -12.69 19.13 -3.98
C GLN A 342 -12.53 17.65 -4.37
N ASN A 343 -13.56 17.12 -5.05
CA ASN A 343 -13.51 15.77 -5.63
C ASN A 343 -12.59 15.75 -6.86
N ARG A 344 -11.93 14.61 -7.10
CA ARG A 344 -11.13 14.41 -8.31
C ARG A 344 -12.02 14.32 -9.55
N LEU A 345 -11.51 14.76 -10.69
CA LEU A 345 -12.20 14.67 -11.98
C LEU A 345 -12.58 13.22 -12.32
N GLU A 346 -11.76 12.25 -11.97
CA GLU A 346 -12.01 10.83 -12.21
C GLU A 346 -13.27 10.32 -11.47
N SER A 347 -13.66 10.94 -10.35
CA SER A 347 -14.90 10.59 -9.63
C SER A 347 -16.16 11.02 -10.40
N PHE A 348 -16.02 11.96 -11.35
CA PHE A 348 -17.12 12.43 -12.22
C PHE A 348 -17.13 11.75 -13.58
N PHE A 349 -15.96 11.42 -14.13
CA PHE A 349 -15.81 10.91 -15.50
C PHE A 349 -15.48 9.42 -15.56
N GLY A 350 -15.34 8.74 -14.42
CA GLY A 350 -14.91 7.34 -14.35
C GLY A 350 -13.40 7.16 -14.58
N PRO A 351 -12.91 5.92 -14.56
CA PRO A 351 -11.49 5.63 -14.74
C PRO A 351 -11.03 6.04 -16.15
N VAL A 352 -9.95 6.83 -16.21
CA VAL A 352 -9.32 7.20 -17.48
C VAL A 352 -8.65 5.97 -18.07
N THR A 353 -9.23 5.41 -19.12
CA THR A 353 -8.57 4.42 -19.97
C THR A 353 -7.64 5.15 -20.92
N VAL A 354 -6.34 5.16 -20.64
CA VAL A 354 -5.35 5.66 -21.60
C VAL A 354 -5.27 4.64 -22.75
N ARG A 355 -5.91 4.94 -23.87
CA ARG A 355 -5.63 4.19 -25.09
C ARG A 355 -4.17 4.44 -25.46
N ALA A 356 -3.38 3.36 -25.55
CA ALA A 356 -2.02 3.45 -26.07
C ALA A 356 -2.06 4.15 -27.43
N SER A 357 -1.32 5.24 -27.59
CA SER A 357 -1.32 5.99 -28.82
C SER A 357 -0.80 5.09 -29.96
N GLU A 358 -1.49 5.06 -31.07
CA GLU A 358 -1.17 4.27 -32.29
C GLU A 358 0.26 4.50 -32.83
N LYS A 359 0.98 5.49 -32.31
CA LYS A 359 2.39 5.75 -32.66
C LYS A 359 3.36 4.60 -32.35
N LYS A 360 3.04 3.70 -31.40
CA LYS A 360 3.87 2.52 -31.13
C LYS A 360 3.60 1.36 -32.11
N ALA A 361 2.38 1.23 -32.59
CA ALA A 361 2.03 0.19 -33.56
C ALA A 361 2.68 0.43 -34.95
N VAL A 362 2.77 1.69 -35.38
CA VAL A 362 3.44 2.04 -36.64
C VAL A 362 4.96 1.82 -36.57
N ALA A 363 5.58 2.06 -35.42
CA ALA A 363 7.01 1.83 -35.23
C ALA A 363 7.39 0.32 -35.16
N ALA A 364 6.47 -0.52 -34.70
CA ALA A 364 6.65 -1.97 -34.69
C ALA A 364 6.46 -2.58 -36.09
N ALA A 365 5.43 -2.16 -36.82
CA ALA A 365 5.18 -2.61 -38.20
C ALA A 365 6.28 -2.21 -39.18
N CYS A 366 6.95 -1.05 -38.98
CA CYS A 366 8.11 -0.67 -39.79
C CYS A 366 9.37 -1.48 -39.51
N ARG A 367 9.50 -2.13 -38.35
CA ARG A 367 10.67 -2.98 -38.04
C ARG A 367 10.55 -4.39 -38.62
N GLU A 368 9.34 -4.88 -38.81
CA GLU A 368 9.12 -6.22 -39.42
C GLU A 368 9.24 -6.22 -40.94
N SER A 369 9.14 -5.08 -41.61
CA SER A 369 9.15 -4.98 -43.08
C SER A 369 10.49 -4.61 -43.72
N CYS A 370 11.56 -4.31 -42.93
CA CYS A 370 12.88 -3.98 -43.48
C CYS A 370 14.01 -4.56 -42.60
N PRO A 371 14.55 -5.72 -42.94
CA PRO A 371 15.66 -6.32 -42.17
C PRO A 371 17.08 -5.82 -42.48
N ASP A 372 17.30 -4.85 -43.40
CA ASP A 372 18.65 -4.40 -43.75
C ASP A 372 18.91 -2.92 -43.50
N SER A 373 20.03 -2.68 -42.84
CA SER A 373 20.46 -1.50 -42.11
C SER A 373 21.17 -0.44 -42.91
N ALA A 374 20.65 0.11 -44.01
CA ALA A 374 21.32 1.24 -44.67
C ALA A 374 20.42 2.36 -45.20
N ALA A 375 19.10 2.27 -45.06
CA ALA A 375 18.16 3.23 -45.66
C ALA A 375 17.28 4.01 -44.67
N ALA A 376 17.61 4.06 -43.38
CA ALA A 376 16.77 4.61 -42.35
C ALA A 376 16.64 6.16 -42.32
N SER A 377 17.53 6.90 -43.02
CA SER A 377 17.49 8.38 -43.02
C SER A 377 16.61 8.99 -44.10
N SER A 378 16.24 8.23 -45.16
CA SER A 378 15.43 8.72 -46.27
C SER A 378 13.94 8.54 -46.09
N CYS A 379 13.51 7.60 -45.23
CA CYS A 379 12.08 7.33 -45.02
C CYS A 379 11.35 8.33 -44.08
N HIS A 380 12.08 9.10 -43.29
CA HIS A 380 11.48 10.03 -42.32
C HIS A 380 10.85 11.27 -42.98
N SER A 381 11.41 11.72 -44.11
CA SER A 381 10.93 12.91 -44.81
C SER A 381 9.66 12.65 -45.65
N SER A 382 9.49 11.44 -46.19
CA SER A 382 8.33 11.09 -47.02
C SER A 382 7.06 10.77 -46.24
N LEU A 383 7.16 10.28 -45.00
CA LEU A 383 6.01 9.96 -44.16
C LEU A 383 5.37 11.19 -43.49
N VAL A 384 6.15 12.26 -43.28
CA VAL A 384 5.63 13.53 -42.75
C VAL A 384 4.80 14.27 -43.84
N ALA A 385 5.18 14.14 -45.13
CA ALA A 385 4.44 14.71 -46.25
C ALA A 385 3.10 14.02 -46.52
N LEU A 386 2.99 12.69 -46.30
CA LEU A 386 1.72 11.96 -46.47
C LEU A 386 0.71 12.20 -45.34
N ALA A 387 1.19 12.50 -44.14
CA ALA A 387 0.31 12.81 -42.99
C ALA A 387 -0.32 14.22 -43.11
N LEU A 388 0.39 15.16 -43.75
CA LEU A 388 -0.11 16.54 -43.97
C LEU A 388 -1.11 16.62 -45.12
N LEU A 389 -1.07 15.71 -46.09
CA LEU A 389 -2.01 15.69 -47.26
C LEU A 389 -3.37 15.05 -46.90
N ARG A 390 -3.50 14.30 -45.81
CA ARG A 390 -4.80 13.71 -45.36
C ARG A 390 -5.63 14.61 -44.49
N THR A 391 -5.11 15.74 -44.01
CA THR A 391 -5.87 16.70 -43.17
C THR A 391 -6.59 17.79 -43.97
N HIS A 392 -6.39 17.87 -45.32
CA HIS A 392 -7.00 18.87 -46.17
C HIS A 392 -8.14 18.37 -47.09
N ALA A 393 -8.60 17.11 -46.95
CA ALA A 393 -9.59 16.50 -47.81
C ALA A 393 -10.92 16.15 -47.11
N LEU A 394 -11.35 16.90 -46.12
CA LEU A 394 -12.71 16.86 -45.60
C LEU A 394 -13.29 18.27 -45.64
N GLY A 395 -13.96 18.56 -46.76
CA GLY A 395 -14.75 19.75 -46.97
C GLY A 395 -16.03 19.78 -46.13
N PRO A 396 -16.67 20.95 -45.97
CA PRO A 396 -17.76 21.13 -45.05
C PRO A 396 -19.06 20.50 -45.59
N GLY A 397 -19.67 19.61 -44.82
CA GLY A 397 -21.01 19.12 -45.07
C GLY A 397 -22.09 20.11 -44.57
N PRO A 398 -23.31 20.04 -45.07
CA PRO A 398 -24.24 21.15 -45.08
C PRO A 398 -24.95 21.41 -43.77
N LEU A 399 -25.09 22.71 -43.46
CA LEU A 399 -25.98 23.28 -42.44
C LEU A 399 -27.45 22.95 -42.76
N CYS A 400 -28.11 22.24 -41.88
CA CYS A 400 -29.57 22.15 -41.85
C CYS A 400 -30.13 23.23 -40.92
N ALA A 401 -30.74 24.24 -41.51
CA ALA A 401 -31.50 25.26 -40.83
C ALA A 401 -32.84 24.70 -40.37
N LEU A 402 -33.18 24.87 -39.11
CA LEU A 402 -34.56 24.90 -38.64
C LEU A 402 -34.70 26.04 -37.63
N GLY A 403 -35.29 27.12 -38.14
CA GLY A 403 -35.73 28.24 -37.35
C GLY A 403 -36.99 27.90 -36.51
N ARG A 404 -37.11 28.52 -35.36
CA ARG A 404 -38.38 28.97 -34.79
C ARG A 404 -38.12 30.09 -33.78
N SER A 405 -38.52 31.25 -34.21
CA SER A 405 -39.26 32.37 -33.63
C SER A 405 -39.33 32.51 -32.09
N LEU A 406 -38.84 33.67 -31.69
CA LEU A 406 -39.20 34.39 -30.44
C LEU A 406 -40.59 35.00 -30.53
N PRO A 407 -41.25 35.31 -29.40
CA PRO A 407 -41.94 36.59 -29.29
C PRO A 407 -41.37 37.46 -28.15
N ARG A 408 -41.28 38.75 -28.48
CA ARG A 408 -41.09 39.91 -27.58
C ARG A 408 -42.42 40.25 -26.90
N SER A 409 -42.36 40.66 -25.65
CA SER A 409 -43.17 41.73 -25.00
C SER A 409 -42.71 41.77 -23.54
N GLY A 410 -42.56 42.81 -22.84
CA GLY A 410 -42.85 44.21 -22.97
C GLY A 410 -42.65 44.83 -21.58
N ALA A 411 -42.18 46.01 -21.61
CA ALA A 411 -41.98 47.09 -20.66
C ALA A 411 -42.68 47.09 -19.29
N GLY A 412 -42.04 47.76 -18.29
CA GLY A 412 -42.66 48.38 -17.10
C GLY A 412 -41.67 48.48 -15.93
N GLN A 413 -40.88 49.50 -15.84
CA GLN A 413 -40.94 50.71 -15.02
C GLN A 413 -41.34 50.45 -13.52
N ARG A 414 -40.53 50.73 -12.52
CA ARG A 414 -40.17 51.95 -11.76
C ARG A 414 -39.59 51.60 -10.40
N ARG A 415 -38.57 52.33 -10.00
CA ARG A 415 -38.13 52.59 -8.61
C ARG A 415 -39.12 53.56 -7.93
N PRO A 416 -39.01 53.97 -6.67
CA PRO A 416 -38.02 53.74 -5.59
C PRO A 416 -38.66 53.50 -4.23
N GLY A 417 -37.77 53.21 -3.24
CA GLY A 417 -38.08 53.22 -1.82
C GLY A 417 -36.91 52.62 -1.05
#